data_2fe0e929f87d2113e591b58c4eafffb9
#
_entry.id   2fe0e929f87d2113e591b58c4eafffb9
#
_cell.length_a   1.000
_cell.length_b   1.000
_cell.length_c   1.000
_cell.angle_alpha   90.00
_cell.angle_beta   90.00
_cell.angle_gamma   90.00
#
_symmetry.space_group_name_H-M   'P 1'
#
loop_
_entity.id
_entity.type
_entity.pdbx_description
1 polymer ?
#
loop_
_entity_poly.entity_id
_entity_poly.type
_entity_poly.pdbx_seq_one_letter_code
_entity_poly.pdbx_strand_id
1 'polypeptide(L)'
;MNREKNQNINEAEFYIRTLHAEELKQVISSIREYVKADYPGAKVDITKVDNLFEQLFKDNDVPLVVYLSGESRRGGPELDSVNTFIEYLDSIMPTLQLDKPSTSERIVVEILPDRLALYKVNQGALINVLEKNISKMNIGKLNTGSRYVPIVITGEEKTILDIIRSSFVSNSDQLDIPVSALTRMERKLDYKSIIGRKEGVVVPLNIYHIDDSTEQIIQTIKKEAGNRNLNTTFDGQYFSGQETLWEMVVVVIVAILMLYFILAAQ
;
A
#
# COMPACT_ATOMS: atom_id res chain seq x y z
N MET A 1 -10.24 2.35 16.02
CA MET A 1 -10.07 0.99 15.52
C MET A 1 -10.48 1.01 14.06
N ASN A 2 -9.54 1.40 13.20
CA ASN A 2 -9.75 1.49 11.76
C ASN A 2 -9.27 0.21 11.13
N ARG A 3 -10.15 -0.77 11.11
CA ARG A 3 -9.99 -2.00 10.37
C ARG A 3 -10.36 -1.77 8.91
N GLU A 4 -9.59 -2.35 7.97
CA GLU A 4 -10.19 -3.07 6.87
C GLU A 4 -10.41 -2.35 5.56
N LYS A 5 -9.58 -1.42 5.18
CA LYS A 5 -9.67 -0.97 3.78
C LYS A 5 -8.72 -1.70 2.81
N ASN A 6 -7.88 -2.63 3.30
CA ASN A 6 -6.81 -3.23 2.50
C ASN A 6 -6.82 -4.76 2.41
N GLN A 7 -7.89 -5.45 2.83
CA GLN A 7 -8.00 -6.89 2.67
C GLN A 7 -8.60 -7.25 1.31
N ASN A 8 -7.95 -8.14 0.56
CA ASN A 8 -8.52 -8.75 -0.63
C ASN A 8 -9.54 -9.82 -0.23
N ILE A 9 -10.41 -10.24 -1.15
CA ILE A 9 -11.44 -11.27 -0.93
C ILE A 9 -10.82 -12.61 -0.49
N ASN A 10 -9.56 -12.86 -0.83
CA ASN A 10 -8.80 -14.07 -0.52
C ASN A 10 -7.84 -13.90 0.66
N GLU A 11 -7.96 -12.82 1.43
CA GLU A 11 -7.16 -12.56 2.63
C GLU A 11 -8.05 -12.61 3.88
N ALA A 12 -7.55 -13.24 4.94
CA ALA A 12 -8.20 -13.28 6.24
C ALA A 12 -7.20 -13.00 7.35
N GLU A 13 -7.60 -12.19 8.31
CA GLU A 13 -6.80 -11.84 9.48
C GLU A 13 -7.48 -12.38 10.73
N PHE A 14 -6.72 -13.12 11.54
CA PHE A 14 -7.20 -13.70 12.78
C PHE A 14 -6.37 -13.22 13.97
N TYR A 15 -7.03 -12.76 15.02
CA TYR A 15 -6.39 -12.41 16.29
C TYR A 15 -6.54 -13.56 17.26
N ILE A 16 -5.41 -14.16 17.64
CA ILE A 16 -5.36 -15.28 18.59
C ILE A 16 -4.72 -14.80 19.88
N ARG A 17 -5.42 -15.00 20.97
CA ARG A 17 -4.91 -14.70 22.32
C ARG A 17 -4.69 -16.00 23.07
N THR A 18 -3.46 -16.23 23.53
CA THR A 18 -3.11 -17.34 24.44
C THR A 18 -3.19 -16.87 25.90
N LEU A 19 -3.49 -17.79 26.80
CA LEU A 19 -3.51 -17.51 28.24
C LEU A 19 -2.08 -17.42 28.82
N HIS A 20 -1.17 -18.24 28.29
CA HIS A 20 0.24 -18.27 28.70
C HIS A 20 1.16 -18.06 27.51
N ALA A 21 2.26 -17.32 27.73
CA ALA A 21 3.23 -16.99 26.66
C ALA A 21 3.94 -18.22 26.09
N GLU A 22 4.10 -19.28 26.89
CA GLU A 22 4.75 -20.54 26.50
C GLU A 22 3.93 -21.31 25.44
N GLU A 23 2.61 -21.21 25.49
CA GLU A 23 1.70 -21.86 24.55
C GLU A 23 1.78 -21.25 23.14
N LEU A 24 2.24 -20.00 23.03
CA LEU A 24 2.28 -19.27 21.76
C LEU A 24 3.10 -20.01 20.70
N LYS A 25 4.25 -20.58 21.07
CA LYS A 25 5.12 -21.31 20.13
C LYS A 25 4.43 -22.57 19.59
N GLN A 26 3.71 -23.28 20.46
CA GLN A 26 2.98 -24.50 20.07
C GLN A 26 1.80 -24.15 19.15
N VAL A 27 1.06 -23.11 19.49
CA VAL A 27 -0.06 -22.62 18.66
C VAL A 27 0.42 -22.17 17.28
N ILE A 28 1.53 -21.44 17.19
CA ILE A 28 2.14 -21.01 15.92
C ILE A 28 2.52 -22.22 15.05
N SER A 29 3.17 -23.22 15.64
CA SER A 29 3.58 -24.42 14.90
C SER A 29 2.36 -25.21 14.40
N SER A 30 1.35 -25.38 15.25
CA SER A 30 0.10 -26.08 14.89
C SER A 30 -0.67 -25.37 13.77
N ILE A 31 -0.76 -24.05 13.82
CA ILE A 31 -1.41 -23.26 12.76
C ILE A 31 -0.68 -23.43 11.42
N ARG A 32 0.67 -23.33 11.43
CA ARG A 32 1.45 -23.52 10.20
C ARG A 32 1.29 -24.90 9.61
N GLU A 33 1.28 -25.92 10.45
CA GLU A 33 1.10 -27.31 10.04
C GLU A 33 -0.31 -27.56 9.46
N TYR A 34 -1.33 -27.05 10.15
CA TYR A 34 -2.72 -27.16 9.70
C TYR A 34 -2.94 -26.46 8.35
N VAL A 35 -2.49 -25.21 8.22
CA VAL A 35 -2.65 -24.47 6.97
C VAL A 35 -1.87 -25.10 5.83
N LYS A 36 -0.68 -25.63 6.09
CA LYS A 36 0.12 -26.34 5.07
C LYS A 36 -0.55 -27.64 4.60
N ALA A 37 -1.26 -28.33 5.50
CA ALA A 37 -1.95 -29.57 5.18
C ALA A 37 -3.23 -29.33 4.38
N ASP A 38 -4.07 -28.41 4.83
CA ASP A 38 -5.40 -28.19 4.25
C ASP A 38 -5.43 -27.14 3.14
N TYR A 39 -4.46 -26.21 3.13
CA TYR A 39 -4.37 -25.09 2.18
C TYR A 39 -2.96 -24.94 1.62
N PRO A 40 -2.44 -25.87 0.80
CA PRO A 40 -1.04 -25.89 0.36
C PRO A 40 -0.60 -24.68 -0.47
N GLY A 41 -1.58 -23.88 -0.96
CA GLY A 41 -1.32 -22.63 -1.70
C GLY A 41 -1.42 -21.36 -0.86
N ALA A 42 -1.79 -21.46 0.42
CA ALA A 42 -1.97 -20.28 1.28
C ALA A 42 -0.65 -19.81 1.88
N LYS A 43 -0.42 -18.50 1.82
CA LYS A 43 0.69 -17.84 2.51
C LYS A 43 0.21 -17.42 3.91
N VAL A 44 0.91 -17.85 4.95
CA VAL A 44 0.59 -17.53 6.35
C VAL A 44 1.68 -16.67 6.94
N ASP A 45 1.32 -15.43 7.27
CA ASP A 45 2.15 -14.54 8.08
C ASP A 45 1.62 -14.49 9.50
N ILE A 46 2.47 -14.80 10.47
CA ILE A 46 2.11 -14.76 11.89
C ILE A 46 2.99 -13.73 12.57
N THR A 47 2.37 -12.65 13.00
CA THR A 47 3.05 -11.55 13.71
C THR A 47 2.55 -11.44 15.13
N LYS A 48 3.45 -11.11 16.06
CA LYS A 48 3.07 -10.76 17.43
C LYS A 48 2.38 -9.39 17.38
N VAL A 49 1.18 -9.31 17.94
CA VAL A 49 0.50 -8.01 18.12
C VAL A 49 1.05 -7.38 19.39
N ASP A 50 1.65 -6.23 19.24
CA ASP A 50 2.13 -5.44 20.37
C ASP A 50 0.95 -4.95 21.23
N ASN A 51 1.14 -4.87 22.53
CA ASN A 51 0.11 -4.28 23.39
C ASN A 51 -0.02 -2.77 23.11
N LEU A 52 -1.11 -2.16 23.58
CA LEU A 52 -1.39 -0.74 23.36
C LEU A 52 -0.25 0.18 23.83
N PHE A 53 0.45 -0.23 24.88
CA PHE A 53 1.57 0.50 25.44
C PHE A 53 2.82 0.36 24.55
N GLU A 54 3.11 -0.85 24.09
CA GLU A 54 4.17 -1.09 23.11
C GLU A 54 3.90 -0.32 21.80
N GLN A 55 2.64 -0.27 21.33
CA GLN A 55 2.27 0.50 20.13
C GLN A 55 2.44 2.01 20.29
N LEU A 56 2.24 2.55 21.50
CA LEU A 56 2.41 4.00 21.77
C LEU A 56 3.88 4.41 21.86
N PHE A 57 4.76 3.50 22.29
CA PHE A 57 6.20 3.76 22.47
C PHE A 57 7.07 3.09 21.41
N LYS A 58 6.45 2.33 20.50
CA LYS A 58 7.15 1.76 19.37
C LYS A 58 7.33 2.88 18.33
N ASP A 59 8.47 3.53 18.37
CA ASP A 59 8.98 4.24 17.21
C ASP A 59 8.94 3.25 16.03
N ASN A 60 8.62 3.75 14.83
CA ASN A 60 8.62 2.92 13.63
C ASN A 60 9.94 2.14 13.58
N ASP A 61 9.90 0.88 14.02
CA ASP A 61 11.08 0.03 14.22
C ASP A 61 11.78 -0.37 12.90
N VAL A 62 11.49 0.32 11.84
CA VAL A 62 12.15 0.11 10.54
C VAL A 62 13.44 0.93 10.54
N PRO A 63 14.62 0.27 10.55
CA PRO A 63 15.90 0.96 10.57
C PRO A 63 16.07 1.93 9.42
N LEU A 64 15.63 1.53 8.22
CA LEU A 64 15.71 2.35 7.02
C LEU A 64 14.48 2.15 6.15
N VAL A 65 13.81 3.25 5.78
CA VAL A 65 12.70 3.27 4.83
C VAL A 65 13.13 4.03 3.59
N VAL A 66 13.02 3.40 2.44
CA VAL A 66 13.29 4.03 1.15
C VAL A 66 11.97 4.27 0.44
N TYR A 67 11.65 5.52 0.19
CA TYR A 67 10.48 5.88 -0.61
C TYR A 67 10.90 6.04 -2.06
N LEU A 68 10.36 5.19 -2.91
CA LEU A 68 10.58 5.20 -4.34
C LEU A 68 9.49 6.02 -5.04
N SER A 69 9.88 6.98 -5.87
CA SER A 69 8.95 7.74 -6.72
C SER A 69 9.42 7.70 -8.18
N GLY A 70 8.43 7.79 -9.10
CA GLY A 70 8.73 7.90 -10.53
C GLY A 70 9.09 9.33 -10.93
N GLU A 71 9.45 9.55 -12.19
CA GLU A 71 9.73 10.88 -12.74
C GLU A 71 8.51 11.80 -12.70
N SER A 72 7.31 11.24 -12.86
CA SER A 72 6.07 12.00 -12.82
C SER A 72 5.54 12.14 -11.39
N ARG A 73 5.34 13.36 -10.93
CA ARG A 73 4.78 13.64 -9.60
C ARG A 73 3.34 13.11 -9.40
N ARG A 74 2.58 12.92 -10.49
CA ARG A 74 1.19 12.48 -10.43
C ARG A 74 1.01 10.97 -10.59
N GLY A 75 2.00 10.29 -11.18
CA GLY A 75 2.03 8.83 -11.32
C GLY A 75 3.01 8.25 -10.32
N GLY A 76 2.66 7.13 -9.66
CA GLY A 76 3.64 6.35 -8.90
C GLY A 76 4.72 5.75 -9.80
N PRO A 77 5.78 5.18 -9.22
CA PRO A 77 6.78 4.48 -10.01
C PRO A 77 6.14 3.24 -10.66
N GLU A 78 6.58 2.90 -11.86
CA GLU A 78 6.11 1.70 -12.54
C GLU A 78 6.48 0.44 -11.75
N LEU A 79 5.53 -0.48 -11.63
CA LEU A 79 5.69 -1.70 -10.86
C LEU A 79 6.88 -2.56 -11.35
N ASP A 80 7.03 -2.67 -12.67
CA ASP A 80 8.12 -3.45 -13.28
C ASP A 80 9.49 -2.83 -12.99
N SER A 81 9.60 -1.51 -13.00
CA SER A 81 10.83 -0.79 -12.65
C SER A 81 11.22 -1.02 -11.18
N VAL A 82 10.23 -0.99 -10.28
CA VAL A 82 10.45 -1.25 -8.85
C VAL A 82 10.80 -2.71 -8.59
N ASN A 83 10.12 -3.66 -9.23
CA ASN A 83 10.42 -5.09 -9.07
C ASN A 83 11.85 -5.41 -9.57
N THR A 84 12.21 -4.92 -10.75
CA THR A 84 13.56 -5.08 -11.30
C THR A 84 14.63 -4.45 -10.39
N PHE A 85 14.32 -3.31 -9.79
CA PHE A 85 15.19 -2.66 -8.82
C PHE A 85 15.37 -3.50 -7.55
N ILE A 86 14.28 -4.05 -6.99
CA ILE A 86 14.32 -4.91 -5.80
C ILE A 86 15.09 -6.21 -6.09
N GLU A 87 14.84 -6.86 -7.22
CA GLU A 87 15.58 -8.06 -7.62
C GLU A 87 17.07 -7.80 -7.77
N TYR A 88 17.43 -6.64 -8.30
CA TYR A 88 18.82 -6.23 -8.38
C TYR A 88 19.43 -6.00 -7.00
N LEU A 89 18.73 -5.31 -6.09
CA LEU A 89 19.19 -5.13 -4.70
C LEU A 89 19.36 -6.48 -3.98
N ASP A 90 18.41 -7.40 -4.14
CA ASP A 90 18.52 -8.76 -3.60
C ASP A 90 19.78 -9.49 -4.13
N SER A 91 20.18 -9.23 -5.37
CA SER A 91 21.35 -9.86 -5.98
C SER A 91 22.70 -9.33 -5.49
N ILE A 92 22.79 -8.01 -5.22
CA ILE A 92 24.04 -7.36 -4.80
C ILE A 92 24.20 -7.29 -3.29
N MET A 93 23.09 -7.33 -2.56
CA MET A 93 23.04 -7.25 -1.10
C MET A 93 22.08 -8.30 -0.53
N PRO A 94 22.41 -9.60 -0.63
CA PRO A 94 21.50 -10.68 -0.24
C PRO A 94 21.23 -10.75 1.28
N THR A 95 22.01 -10.05 2.08
CA THR A 95 21.82 -9.94 3.54
C THR A 95 20.73 -8.94 3.94
N LEU A 96 20.33 -8.05 3.02
CA LEU A 96 19.26 -7.09 3.30
C LEU A 96 17.89 -7.77 3.34
N GLN A 97 17.20 -7.63 4.46
CA GLN A 97 15.80 -8.04 4.54
C GLN A 97 14.90 -6.92 4.01
N LEU A 98 14.51 -7.04 2.74
CA LEU A 98 13.64 -6.11 2.06
C LEU A 98 12.18 -6.55 2.17
N ASP A 99 11.31 -5.65 2.63
CA ASP A 99 9.87 -5.87 2.57
C ASP A 99 9.35 -5.37 1.21
N LYS A 100 8.98 -6.34 0.36
CA LYS A 100 8.49 -6.03 -1.00
C LYS A 100 7.12 -5.36 -0.93
N PRO A 101 6.85 -4.33 -1.76
CA PRO A 101 5.55 -3.69 -1.77
C PRO A 101 4.46 -4.69 -2.16
N SER A 102 3.37 -4.66 -1.41
CA SER A 102 2.22 -5.52 -1.66
C SER A 102 1.56 -5.15 -2.99
N THR A 103 1.27 -6.15 -3.82
CA THR A 103 0.60 -6.00 -5.10
C THR A 103 -0.76 -6.67 -5.10
N SER A 104 -1.66 -6.19 -5.95
CA SER A 104 -2.96 -6.81 -6.19
C SER A 104 -3.32 -6.75 -7.66
N GLU A 105 -4.06 -7.75 -8.12
CA GLU A 105 -4.64 -7.70 -9.47
C GLU A 105 -5.77 -6.66 -9.51
N ARG A 106 -5.72 -5.80 -10.51
CA ARG A 106 -6.78 -4.86 -10.85
C ARG A 106 -7.31 -5.15 -12.23
N ILE A 107 -8.62 -5.03 -12.38
CA ILE A 107 -9.27 -5.03 -13.68
C ILE A 107 -9.36 -3.59 -14.14
N VAL A 108 -8.65 -3.27 -15.22
CA VAL A 108 -8.71 -1.96 -15.86
C VAL A 108 -9.65 -2.05 -17.05
N VAL A 109 -10.70 -1.21 -17.04
CA VAL A 109 -11.65 -1.09 -18.14
C VAL A 109 -11.28 0.15 -18.93
N GLU A 110 -10.66 -0.06 -20.07
CA GLU A 110 -10.29 1.01 -20.99
C GLU A 110 -11.45 1.32 -21.93
N ILE A 111 -11.84 2.58 -22.01
CA ILE A 111 -12.84 3.05 -22.98
C ILE A 111 -12.12 3.33 -24.29
N LEU A 112 -12.65 2.82 -25.41
CA LEU A 112 -12.08 2.97 -26.74
C LEU A 112 -12.72 4.16 -27.48
N PRO A 113 -12.03 5.34 -27.57
CA PRO A 113 -12.61 6.56 -28.17
C PRO A 113 -13.05 6.38 -29.63
N ASP A 114 -12.26 5.63 -30.40
CA ASP A 114 -12.56 5.34 -31.80
C ASP A 114 -13.89 4.56 -31.97
N ARG A 115 -14.12 3.63 -31.01
CA ARG A 115 -15.37 2.86 -30.99
C ARG A 115 -16.57 3.72 -30.57
N LEU A 116 -16.37 4.61 -29.59
CA LEU A 116 -17.42 5.56 -29.20
C LEU A 116 -17.83 6.42 -30.39
N ALA A 117 -16.87 6.95 -31.14
CA ALA A 117 -17.13 7.75 -32.33
C ALA A 117 -17.85 6.94 -33.44
N LEU A 118 -17.36 5.72 -33.71
CA LEU A 118 -17.94 4.83 -34.73
C LEU A 118 -19.41 4.48 -34.42
N TYR A 119 -19.73 4.15 -33.18
CA TYR A 119 -21.09 3.80 -32.78
C TYR A 119 -21.95 5.00 -32.35
N LYS A 120 -21.42 6.22 -32.40
CA LYS A 120 -22.08 7.47 -31.98
C LYS A 120 -22.57 7.42 -30.53
N VAL A 121 -21.76 6.85 -29.63
CA VAL A 121 -22.07 6.72 -28.21
C VAL A 121 -21.40 7.84 -27.42
N ASN A 122 -22.17 8.48 -26.53
CA ASN A 122 -21.62 9.49 -25.62
C ASN A 122 -20.83 8.83 -24.48
N GLN A 123 -19.62 9.30 -24.22
CA GLN A 123 -18.77 8.77 -23.18
C GLN A 123 -19.43 8.85 -21.79
N GLY A 124 -20.13 9.96 -21.49
CA GLY A 124 -20.82 10.12 -20.21
C GLY A 124 -21.96 9.10 -20.03
N ALA A 125 -22.69 8.78 -21.13
CA ALA A 125 -23.72 7.74 -21.08
C ALA A 125 -23.12 6.36 -20.77
N LEU A 126 -21.97 6.03 -21.37
CA LEU A 126 -21.25 4.78 -21.07
C LEU A 126 -20.78 4.72 -19.62
N ILE A 127 -20.17 5.80 -19.11
CA ILE A 127 -19.71 5.87 -17.70
C ILE A 127 -20.89 5.70 -16.76
N ASN A 128 -22.01 6.37 -16.98
CA ASN A 128 -23.21 6.25 -16.17
C ASN A 128 -23.76 4.81 -16.12
N VAL A 129 -23.73 4.09 -17.26
CA VAL A 129 -24.16 2.68 -17.32
C VAL A 129 -23.21 1.81 -16.52
N LEU A 130 -21.90 2.01 -16.66
CA LEU A 130 -20.89 1.27 -15.88
C LEU A 130 -21.04 1.55 -14.38
N GLU A 131 -21.14 2.80 -13.97
CA GLU A 131 -21.30 3.18 -12.57
C GLU A 131 -22.56 2.57 -11.94
N LYS A 132 -23.71 2.62 -12.63
CA LYS A 132 -24.97 2.02 -12.14
C LYS A 132 -24.88 0.52 -11.94
N ASN A 133 -24.15 -0.17 -12.81
CA ASN A 133 -24.08 -1.63 -12.78
C ASN A 133 -22.96 -2.16 -11.87
N ILE A 134 -21.87 -1.41 -11.69
CA ILE A 134 -20.72 -1.79 -10.84
C ILE A 134 -20.93 -1.34 -9.40
N SER A 135 -21.52 -0.16 -9.19
CA SER A 135 -21.67 0.42 -7.87
C SER A 135 -22.86 -0.17 -7.13
N LYS A 136 -22.65 -0.57 -5.88
CA LYS A 136 -23.75 -0.84 -4.94
C LYS A 136 -24.53 0.46 -4.74
N MET A 137 -25.79 0.52 -5.11
CA MET A 137 -26.59 1.73 -5.00
C MET A 137 -26.94 2.01 -3.54
N ASN A 138 -26.28 3.00 -2.95
CA ASN A 138 -26.61 3.48 -1.61
C ASN A 138 -27.84 4.38 -1.70
N ILE A 139 -28.99 3.88 -1.24
CA ILE A 139 -30.28 4.58 -1.33
C ILE A 139 -30.60 5.42 -0.09
N GLY A 140 -29.82 5.27 0.98
CA GLY A 140 -30.04 6.04 2.19
C GLY A 140 -29.26 5.51 3.38
N LYS A 141 -29.54 6.17 4.52
CA LYS A 141 -28.98 5.76 5.81
C LYS A 141 -30.13 5.59 6.81
N LEU A 142 -30.22 4.44 7.43
CA LEU A 142 -31.13 4.21 8.53
C LEU A 142 -30.49 4.71 9.83
N ASN A 143 -31.16 5.61 10.53
CA ASN A 143 -30.75 6.04 11.84
C ASN A 143 -31.41 5.13 12.89
N THR A 144 -30.61 4.31 13.56
CA THR A 144 -31.09 3.42 14.64
C THR A 144 -30.94 4.04 16.03
N GLY A 145 -30.75 5.38 16.10
CA GLY A 145 -30.53 6.11 17.35
C GLY A 145 -29.08 6.08 17.85
N SER A 146 -28.37 4.97 17.68
CA SER A 146 -26.96 4.81 18.08
C SER A 146 -25.99 4.69 16.90
N ARG A 147 -26.49 4.35 15.71
CA ARG A 147 -25.66 4.15 14.49
C ARG A 147 -26.42 4.55 13.23
N TYR A 148 -25.66 5.07 12.27
CA TYR A 148 -26.12 5.21 10.90
C TYR A 148 -25.78 3.95 10.11
N VAL A 149 -26.79 3.19 9.68
CA VAL A 149 -26.62 1.99 8.87
C VAL A 149 -26.95 2.36 7.43
N PRO A 150 -26.00 2.21 6.48
CA PRO A 150 -26.27 2.46 5.07
C PRO A 150 -27.25 1.41 4.54
N ILE A 151 -28.30 1.87 3.85
CA ILE A 151 -29.21 0.98 3.10
C ILE A 151 -28.65 0.88 1.68
N VAL A 152 -28.25 -0.32 1.29
CA VAL A 152 -27.64 -0.58 -0.01
C VAL A 152 -28.51 -1.57 -0.77
N ILE A 153 -28.89 -1.23 -1.99
CA ILE A 153 -29.46 -2.22 -2.93
C ILE A 153 -28.28 -2.94 -3.58
N THR A 154 -28.23 -4.24 -3.37
CA THR A 154 -27.33 -5.13 -4.11
C THR A 154 -28.19 -5.99 -5.03
N GLY A 155 -27.85 -5.98 -6.33
CA GLY A 155 -28.34 -7.00 -7.26
C GLY A 155 -27.62 -8.35 -7.02
N GLU A 156 -27.87 -9.32 -7.88
CA GLU A 156 -27.07 -10.54 -7.94
C GLU A 156 -25.58 -10.20 -8.05
N GLU A 157 -24.71 -10.96 -7.36
CA GLU A 157 -23.26 -10.79 -7.47
C GLU A 157 -22.80 -11.21 -8.87
N LYS A 158 -22.86 -10.24 -9.79
CA LYS A 158 -22.30 -10.39 -11.13
C LYS A 158 -20.83 -10.02 -11.12
N THR A 159 -20.04 -10.82 -11.81
CA THR A 159 -18.65 -10.43 -12.05
C THR A 159 -18.59 -9.19 -12.95
N ILE A 160 -17.50 -8.41 -12.88
CA ILE A 160 -17.31 -7.25 -13.78
C ILE A 160 -17.39 -7.69 -15.25
N LEU A 161 -16.94 -8.90 -15.56
CA LEU A 161 -17.08 -9.53 -16.89
C LEU A 161 -18.52 -9.68 -17.32
N ASP A 162 -19.37 -10.20 -16.43
CA ASP A 162 -20.77 -10.40 -16.72
C ASP A 162 -21.50 -9.08 -16.88
N ILE A 163 -21.16 -8.08 -16.06
CA ILE A 163 -21.70 -6.73 -16.17
C ILE A 163 -21.39 -6.14 -17.56
N ILE A 164 -20.13 -6.19 -17.98
CA ILE A 164 -19.72 -5.60 -19.27
C ILE A 164 -20.37 -6.35 -20.44
N ARG A 165 -20.52 -7.66 -20.35
CA ARG A 165 -21.18 -8.48 -21.40
C ARG A 165 -22.68 -8.28 -21.48
N SER A 166 -23.34 -8.06 -20.34
CA SER A 166 -24.79 -7.95 -20.26
C SER A 166 -25.32 -6.51 -20.32
N SER A 167 -24.41 -5.51 -20.26
CA SER A 167 -24.80 -4.12 -20.27
C SER A 167 -24.84 -3.55 -21.69
N PHE A 168 -25.79 -2.66 -21.92
CA PHE A 168 -25.97 -1.94 -23.19
C PHE A 168 -26.05 -0.45 -22.91
N VAL A 169 -25.64 0.37 -23.88
CA VAL A 169 -25.77 1.80 -23.85
C VAL A 169 -26.44 2.26 -25.15
N SER A 170 -27.46 3.10 -25.07
CA SER A 170 -28.15 3.63 -26.26
C SER A 170 -27.29 4.70 -26.90
N ASN A 171 -27.14 4.63 -28.23
CA ASN A 171 -26.47 5.64 -29.04
C ASN A 171 -27.39 6.80 -29.42
N SER A 172 -26.87 7.75 -30.18
CA SER A 172 -27.66 8.91 -30.68
C SER A 172 -28.82 8.53 -31.61
N ASP A 173 -28.74 7.35 -32.25
CA ASP A 173 -29.76 6.82 -33.15
C ASP A 173 -30.75 5.88 -32.40
N GLN A 174 -30.72 5.88 -31.05
CA GLN A 174 -31.54 5.03 -30.14
C GLN A 174 -31.32 3.52 -30.32
N LEU A 175 -30.15 3.11 -30.80
CA LEU A 175 -29.75 1.72 -30.88
C LEU A 175 -28.96 1.32 -29.67
N ASP A 176 -29.22 0.12 -29.12
CA ASP A 176 -28.52 -0.41 -27.97
C ASP A 176 -27.20 -1.07 -28.41
N ILE A 177 -26.11 -0.46 -27.99
CA ILE A 177 -24.74 -0.93 -28.26
C ILE A 177 -24.21 -1.65 -27.05
N PRO A 178 -23.68 -2.87 -27.18
CA PRO A 178 -23.12 -3.60 -26.05
C PRO A 178 -21.86 -2.90 -25.53
N VAL A 179 -21.73 -2.77 -24.21
CA VAL A 179 -20.59 -2.13 -23.55
C VAL A 179 -19.27 -2.83 -23.91
N SER A 180 -19.30 -4.14 -24.11
CA SER A 180 -18.14 -4.92 -24.54
C SER A 180 -17.58 -4.53 -25.90
N ALA A 181 -18.38 -3.91 -26.78
CA ALA A 181 -17.90 -3.39 -28.06
C ALA A 181 -17.16 -2.04 -27.93
N LEU A 182 -17.37 -1.33 -26.83
CA LEU A 182 -16.87 0.02 -26.56
C LEU A 182 -15.69 0.05 -25.60
N THR A 183 -15.41 -1.09 -24.93
CA THR A 183 -14.40 -1.18 -23.88
C THR A 183 -13.46 -2.34 -24.13
N ARG A 184 -12.23 -2.19 -23.60
CA ARG A 184 -11.25 -3.27 -23.50
C ARG A 184 -10.98 -3.52 -22.02
N MET A 185 -10.91 -4.78 -21.63
CA MET A 185 -10.54 -5.17 -20.27
C MET A 185 -9.14 -5.76 -20.26
N GLU A 186 -8.35 -5.28 -19.31
CA GLU A 186 -7.04 -5.82 -19.02
C GLU A 186 -6.92 -6.12 -17.54
N ARG A 187 -6.30 -7.24 -17.20
CA ARG A 187 -5.85 -7.50 -15.83
C ARG A 187 -4.44 -6.97 -15.70
N LYS A 188 -4.27 -6.05 -14.78
CA LYS A 188 -2.95 -5.49 -14.45
C LYS A 188 -2.63 -5.76 -13.00
N LEU A 189 -1.39 -6.16 -12.74
CA LEU A 189 -0.85 -6.17 -11.40
C LEU A 189 -0.50 -4.72 -11.05
N ASP A 190 -0.93 -4.26 -9.89
CA ASP A 190 -0.66 -2.89 -9.42
C ASP A 190 -0.39 -2.90 -7.91
N TYR A 191 0.14 -1.81 -7.38
CA TYR A 191 0.35 -1.69 -5.95
C TYR A 191 -0.97 -1.76 -5.19
N LYS A 192 -0.99 -2.53 -4.10
CA LYS A 192 -2.15 -2.63 -3.21
C LYS A 192 -2.42 -1.30 -2.49
N SER A 193 -1.36 -0.60 -2.12
CA SER A 193 -1.42 0.71 -1.48
C SER A 193 -0.31 1.61 -2.00
N ILE A 194 -0.63 2.89 -2.12
CA ILE A 194 0.29 3.96 -2.50
C ILE A 194 0.24 5.04 -1.43
N ILE A 195 1.36 5.71 -1.20
CA ILE A 195 1.46 6.79 -0.21
C ILE A 195 1.66 8.11 -0.95
N GLY A 196 0.84 9.11 -0.60
CA GLY A 196 1.04 10.48 -1.07
C GLY A 196 1.98 11.24 -0.14
N ARG A 197 3.09 11.76 -0.66
CA ARG A 197 4.02 12.65 0.04
C ARG A 197 4.17 13.96 -0.72
N LYS A 198 5.00 14.89 -0.20
CA LYS A 198 5.29 16.18 -0.86
C LYS A 198 5.91 15.99 -2.25
N GLU A 199 6.68 14.94 -2.42
CA GLU A 199 7.37 14.57 -3.66
C GLU A 199 6.41 13.97 -4.71
N GLY A 200 5.22 13.56 -4.30
CA GLY A 200 4.22 12.91 -5.13
C GLY A 200 3.78 11.56 -4.59
N VAL A 201 3.42 10.66 -5.49
CA VAL A 201 3.06 9.27 -5.17
C VAL A 201 4.33 8.45 -4.99
N VAL A 202 4.47 7.82 -3.82
CA VAL A 202 5.64 7.03 -3.46
C VAL A 202 5.26 5.62 -3.03
N VAL A 203 6.19 4.70 -3.22
CA VAL A 203 6.11 3.31 -2.76
C VAL A 203 7.19 3.09 -1.69
N PRO A 204 6.81 2.69 -0.46
CA PRO A 204 7.76 2.42 0.60
C PRO A 204 8.44 1.08 0.39
N LEU A 205 9.75 1.04 0.58
CA LEU A 205 10.57 -0.14 0.68
C LEU A 205 11.20 -0.17 2.06
N ASN A 206 10.76 -1.07 2.92
CA ASN A 206 11.25 -1.18 4.28
C ASN A 206 12.47 -2.11 4.32
N ILE A 207 13.51 -1.70 5.03
CA ILE A 207 14.76 -2.45 5.21
C ILE A 207 14.93 -2.71 6.70
N TYR A 208 14.83 -3.99 7.12
CA TYR A 208 14.83 -4.38 8.53
C TYR A 208 16.19 -4.83 9.05
N HIS A 209 17.04 -5.38 8.19
CA HIS A 209 18.35 -5.87 8.59
C HIS A 209 19.46 -5.18 7.79
N ILE A 210 20.41 -4.61 8.51
CA ILE A 210 21.51 -3.82 7.95
C ILE A 210 22.78 -4.30 8.64
N ASP A 211 23.54 -5.17 7.94
CA ASP A 211 24.84 -5.68 8.42
C ASP A 211 26.00 -4.76 8.07
N ASP A 212 25.85 -3.98 6.99
CA ASP A 212 26.87 -3.05 6.50
C ASP A 212 26.63 -1.63 7.01
N SER A 213 27.55 -0.73 6.72
CA SER A 213 27.36 0.68 7.03
C SER A 213 26.15 1.23 6.28
N THR A 214 25.16 1.72 7.02
CA THR A 214 23.89 2.27 6.48
C THR A 214 24.14 3.32 5.42
N GLU A 215 25.21 4.10 5.56
CA GLU A 215 25.57 5.15 4.61
C GLU A 215 26.00 4.61 3.24
N GLN A 216 26.73 3.49 3.20
CA GLN A 216 27.11 2.83 1.95
C GLN A 216 25.88 2.23 1.25
N ILE A 217 24.97 1.65 2.01
CA ILE A 217 23.68 1.11 1.50
C ILE A 217 22.86 2.26 0.88
N ILE A 218 22.71 3.38 1.57
CA ILE A 218 21.99 4.56 1.07
C ILE A 218 22.58 5.06 -0.24
N GLN A 219 23.91 5.19 -0.32
CA GLN A 219 24.59 5.64 -1.54
C GLN A 219 24.40 4.66 -2.70
N THR A 220 24.49 3.36 -2.43
CA THR A 220 24.28 2.31 -3.44
C THR A 220 22.83 2.34 -3.95
N ILE A 221 21.87 2.40 -3.06
CA ILE A 221 20.44 2.48 -3.40
C ILE A 221 20.17 3.74 -4.23
N LYS A 222 20.68 4.87 -3.83
CA LYS A 222 20.49 6.15 -4.54
C LYS A 222 21.05 6.13 -5.95
N LYS A 223 22.25 5.58 -6.11
CA LYS A 223 22.91 5.44 -7.42
C LYS A 223 22.14 4.51 -8.33
N GLU A 224 21.77 3.35 -7.82
CA GLU A 224 21.12 2.30 -8.62
C GLU A 224 19.66 2.64 -8.97
N ALA A 225 18.95 3.32 -8.08
CA ALA A 225 17.63 3.84 -8.37
C ALA A 225 17.69 4.92 -9.47
N GLY A 226 18.66 5.82 -9.41
CA GLY A 226 18.86 6.87 -10.44
C GLY A 226 19.12 6.27 -11.83
N ASN A 227 19.84 5.16 -11.91
CA ASN A 227 20.07 4.43 -13.18
C ASN A 227 18.78 3.86 -13.81
N ARG A 228 17.68 3.78 -13.02
CA ARG A 228 16.38 3.22 -13.42
C ARG A 228 15.26 4.25 -13.45
N ASN A 229 15.63 5.54 -13.47
CA ASN A 229 14.68 6.67 -13.44
C ASN A 229 13.75 6.65 -12.21
N LEU A 230 14.24 6.11 -11.08
CA LEU A 230 13.57 6.13 -9.80
C LEU A 230 14.21 7.18 -8.90
N ASN A 231 13.39 8.06 -8.34
CA ASN A 231 13.83 8.99 -7.30
C ASN A 231 13.66 8.34 -5.93
N THR A 232 14.61 8.61 -5.02
CA THR A 232 14.61 8.04 -3.67
C THR A 232 14.60 9.12 -2.62
N THR A 233 13.76 8.97 -1.60
CA THR A 233 13.85 9.69 -0.33
C THR A 233 13.96 8.69 0.80
N PHE A 234 14.72 9.03 1.82
CA PHE A 234 15.07 8.13 2.90
C PHE A 234 14.46 8.61 4.21
N ASP A 235 14.08 7.65 5.06
CA ASP A 235 13.49 7.88 6.38
C ASP A 235 13.79 6.68 7.28
N GLY A 236 13.37 6.70 8.53
CA GLY A 236 13.55 5.60 9.47
C GLY A 236 14.39 5.98 10.68
N GLN A 237 14.62 4.99 11.56
CA GLN A 237 15.35 5.20 12.82
C GLN A 237 16.74 5.80 12.65
N TYR A 238 17.42 5.45 11.56
CA TYR A 238 18.76 5.98 11.27
C TYR A 238 18.76 7.50 11.21
N PHE A 239 17.76 8.11 10.57
CA PHE A 239 17.68 9.58 10.43
C PHE A 239 17.13 10.25 11.69
N SER A 240 16.10 9.70 12.32
CA SER A 240 15.57 10.24 13.58
C SER A 240 16.61 10.16 14.71
N GLY A 241 17.43 9.13 14.73
CA GLY A 241 18.56 9.03 15.67
C GLY A 241 19.61 10.11 15.45
N GLN A 242 19.95 10.45 14.20
CA GLN A 242 20.91 11.54 13.91
C GLN A 242 20.36 12.91 14.29
N GLU A 243 19.08 13.20 14.02
CA GLU A 243 18.45 14.46 14.44
C GLU A 243 18.47 14.61 15.95
N THR A 244 18.11 13.57 16.70
CA THR A 244 18.11 13.56 18.17
C THR A 244 19.52 13.79 18.73
N LEU A 245 20.55 13.14 18.16
CA LEU A 245 21.94 13.37 18.57
C LEU A 245 22.38 14.82 18.35
N TRP A 246 22.00 15.42 17.22
CA TRP A 246 22.34 16.81 16.91
C TRP A 246 21.64 17.78 17.86
N GLU A 247 20.37 17.55 18.19
CA GLU A 247 19.65 18.32 19.20
C GLU A 247 20.31 18.22 20.59
N MET A 248 20.73 17.01 21.00
CA MET A 248 21.43 16.81 22.25
C MET A 248 22.77 17.57 22.29
N VAL A 249 23.53 17.58 21.20
CA VAL A 249 24.79 18.35 21.10
C VAL A 249 24.51 19.84 21.28
N VAL A 250 23.48 20.39 20.66
CA VAL A 250 23.09 21.79 20.80
C VAL A 250 22.73 22.10 22.26
N VAL A 251 21.97 21.27 22.91
CA VAL A 251 21.59 21.42 24.34
C VAL A 251 22.82 21.43 25.23
N VAL A 252 23.79 20.53 25.01
CA VAL A 252 25.05 20.47 25.76
C VAL A 252 25.87 21.74 25.57
N ILE A 253 25.98 22.24 24.33
CA ILE A 253 26.70 23.49 24.05
C ILE A 253 26.06 24.67 24.80
N VAL A 254 24.71 24.77 24.75
CA VAL A 254 23.98 25.82 25.47
C VAL A 254 24.18 25.73 26.98
N ALA A 255 24.17 24.53 27.54
CA ALA A 255 24.40 24.29 28.96
C ALA A 255 25.83 24.72 29.36
N ILE A 256 26.85 24.38 28.56
CA ILE A 256 28.23 24.79 28.80
C ILE A 256 28.37 26.33 28.74
N LEU A 257 27.74 26.97 27.76
CA LEU A 257 27.74 28.42 27.66
C LEU A 257 27.06 29.09 28.87
N MET A 258 25.91 28.56 29.32
CA MET A 258 25.26 29.07 30.53
C MET A 258 26.17 28.95 31.76
N LEU A 259 26.82 27.81 31.92
CA LEU A 259 27.73 27.55 33.02
C LEU A 259 28.92 28.50 32.96
N TYR A 260 29.48 28.75 31.79
CA TYR A 260 30.53 29.73 31.57
C TYR A 260 30.09 31.15 31.98
N PHE A 261 28.90 31.61 31.56
CA PHE A 261 28.38 32.94 31.94
C PHE A 261 28.14 33.04 33.45
N ILE A 262 27.67 32.03 34.12
CA ILE A 262 27.48 32.01 35.56
C ILE A 262 28.84 32.17 36.28
N LEU A 263 29.85 31.41 35.83
CA LEU A 263 31.19 31.48 36.40
C LEU A 263 31.89 32.84 36.11
N ALA A 264 31.64 33.41 34.94
CA ALA A 264 32.20 34.72 34.58
C ALA A 264 31.52 35.90 35.32
N ALA A 265 30.30 35.72 35.83
CA ALA A 265 29.57 36.70 36.62
C ALA A 265 29.89 36.67 38.11
N GLN A 266 30.65 35.69 38.58
CA GLN A 266 31.07 35.50 39.97
C GLN A 266 32.45 36.16 40.23
#